data_910a772ca15e4aad93a4afed64c29a92
#
_entry.id   910a772ca15e4aad93a4afed64c29a92
#
_cell.length_a   1.000
_cell.length_b   1.000
_cell.length_c   1.000
_cell.angle_alpha   90.00
_cell.angle_beta   90.00
_cell.angle_gamma   90.00
#
_symmetry.space_group_name_H-M   'P 1'
#
loop_
_entity.id
_entity.type
_entity.pdbx_description
1 polymer ?
#
loop_
_entity_poly.entity_id
_entity_poly.type
_entity_poly.pdbx_seq_one_letter_code
_entity_poly.pdbx_strand_id
1 'polypeptide(L)'
;MKFKNIVKLIFMCAFLLSSLFGNAQDWANLKRYQAENATLAAPLKGEKRVVFMGNSITQGWKDARPEFFKNNPYLCRGIGGQTTPQMLVRFRQDVIALQPKVVVILAGTNDIAGNTGPSTLEMILDNLSSMAEIANANKIKVVLCSVLPAFDYPWKKGMEPNIKIPKLNAMIKEYCQTKGYIYLDYFSAMNDGNNGMIAEYTSDGVHCTAKGYEVMEAMVQPVIEKALK
;
A
#
# COMPACT_ATOMS: atom_id res chain seq x y z
N MET A 1 45.73 -13.26 -36.81
CA MET A 1 44.85 -13.60 -35.69
C MET A 1 44.03 -14.86 -36.14
N LYS A 2 44.11 -15.99 -35.41
CA LYS A 2 43.53 -17.26 -35.90
C LYS A 2 42.00 -17.16 -35.85
N PHE A 3 41.29 -17.67 -36.88
CA PHE A 3 39.82 -17.65 -37.06
C PHE A 3 39.04 -18.01 -35.77
N LYS A 4 39.54 -18.94 -34.97
CA LYS A 4 38.98 -19.32 -33.66
C LYS A 4 38.91 -18.12 -32.64
N ASN A 5 39.83 -17.17 -32.71
CA ASN A 5 39.86 -16.05 -31.80
C ASN A 5 38.84 -14.95 -32.22
N ILE A 6 38.60 -14.82 -33.54
CA ILE A 6 37.58 -13.92 -34.07
C ILE A 6 36.19 -14.42 -33.70
N VAL A 7 35.93 -15.72 -33.84
CA VAL A 7 34.64 -16.33 -33.44
C VAL A 7 34.38 -16.17 -31.94
N LYS A 8 35.39 -16.40 -31.09
CA LYS A 8 35.25 -16.13 -29.63
C LYS A 8 34.95 -14.67 -29.29
N LEU A 9 35.61 -13.73 -30.01
CA LEU A 9 35.39 -12.31 -29.80
C LEU A 9 33.97 -11.90 -30.23
N ILE A 10 33.46 -12.44 -31.34
CA ILE A 10 32.08 -12.20 -31.81
C ILE A 10 31.06 -12.74 -30.81
N PHE A 11 31.26 -13.97 -30.29
CA PHE A 11 30.39 -14.54 -29.28
C PHE A 11 30.41 -13.75 -27.96
N MET A 12 31.58 -13.27 -27.54
CA MET A 12 31.73 -12.45 -26.34
C MET A 12 31.08 -11.07 -26.48
N CYS A 13 31.21 -10.44 -27.68
CA CYS A 13 30.53 -9.19 -27.98
C CYS A 13 28.99 -9.37 -28.11
N ALA A 14 28.51 -10.47 -28.69
CA ALA A 14 27.09 -10.78 -28.77
C ALA A 14 26.48 -11.03 -27.37
N PHE A 15 27.22 -11.69 -26.46
CA PHE A 15 26.80 -11.90 -25.08
C PHE A 15 26.78 -10.59 -24.27
N LEU A 16 27.73 -9.69 -24.51
CA LEU A 16 27.75 -8.35 -23.88
C LEU A 16 26.63 -7.44 -24.43
N LEU A 17 26.29 -7.57 -25.71
CA LEU A 17 25.20 -6.81 -26.32
C LEU A 17 23.80 -7.29 -25.89
N SER A 18 23.63 -8.59 -25.62
CA SER A 18 22.36 -9.13 -25.11
C SER A 18 22.03 -8.66 -23.67
N SER A 19 23.05 -8.33 -22.88
CA SER A 19 22.87 -7.75 -21.54
C SER A 19 22.45 -6.28 -21.54
N LEU A 20 22.57 -5.56 -22.68
CA LEU A 20 22.15 -4.17 -22.82
C LEU A 20 20.66 -3.98 -23.11
N PHE A 21 19.93 -5.04 -23.44
CA PHE A 21 18.47 -5.03 -23.60
C PHE A 21 17.73 -5.53 -22.37
N GLY A 22 18.29 -5.31 -21.18
CA GLY A 22 17.55 -5.49 -19.96
C GLY A 22 16.39 -4.50 -19.92
N ASN A 23 15.17 -4.96 -20.21
CA ASN A 23 13.99 -4.16 -19.89
C ASN A 23 14.03 -3.90 -18.38
N ALA A 24 14.23 -2.66 -17.98
CA ALA A 24 14.12 -2.28 -16.58
C ALA A 24 12.73 -2.69 -16.09
N GLN A 25 12.71 -3.61 -15.13
CA GLN A 25 11.46 -4.07 -14.55
C GLN A 25 10.79 -2.87 -13.86
N ASP A 26 9.51 -2.64 -14.15
CA ASP A 26 8.68 -1.68 -13.43
C ASP A 26 8.35 -2.23 -12.04
N TRP A 27 9.36 -2.28 -11.17
CA TRP A 27 9.31 -2.91 -9.86
C TRP A 27 8.22 -2.32 -8.96
N ALA A 28 7.96 -1.02 -9.06
CA ALA A 28 6.91 -0.35 -8.30
C ALA A 28 5.55 -0.36 -9.03
N ASN A 29 5.47 -0.95 -10.22
CA ASN A 29 4.28 -0.98 -11.06
C ASN A 29 3.72 0.44 -11.34
N LEU A 30 4.58 1.35 -11.75
CA LEU A 30 4.26 2.75 -12.02
C LEU A 30 3.23 2.90 -13.14
N LYS A 31 3.19 1.94 -14.06
CA LYS A 31 2.24 1.93 -15.18
C LYS A 31 0.81 1.60 -14.76
N ARG A 32 0.59 0.99 -13.57
CA ARG A 32 -0.71 0.46 -13.17
C ARG A 32 -1.84 1.48 -13.20
N TYR A 33 -1.59 2.70 -12.72
CA TYR A 33 -2.57 3.78 -12.68
C TYR A 33 -2.25 4.94 -13.62
N GLN A 34 -1.21 4.83 -14.45
CA GLN A 34 -0.71 5.92 -15.28
C GLN A 34 -1.79 6.47 -16.23
N ALA A 35 -2.51 5.60 -16.93
CA ALA A 35 -3.56 6.01 -17.87
C ALA A 35 -4.76 6.64 -17.13
N GLU A 36 -5.18 6.03 -16.00
CA GLU A 36 -6.27 6.57 -15.18
C GLU A 36 -5.88 7.94 -14.59
N ASN A 37 -4.66 8.08 -14.07
CA ASN A 37 -4.16 9.34 -13.52
C ASN A 37 -4.07 10.44 -14.61
N ALA A 38 -3.67 10.08 -15.83
CA ALA A 38 -3.54 11.04 -16.93
C ALA A 38 -4.90 11.61 -17.42
N THR A 39 -5.97 10.85 -17.25
CA THR A 39 -7.33 11.27 -17.65
C THR A 39 -8.12 11.89 -16.51
N LEU A 40 -7.61 11.81 -15.26
CA LEU A 40 -8.29 12.37 -14.11
C LEU A 40 -8.20 13.89 -14.11
N ALA A 41 -9.36 14.54 -14.14
CA ALA A 41 -9.43 16.01 -14.05
C ALA A 41 -8.87 16.50 -12.69
N ALA A 42 -8.32 17.71 -12.70
CA ALA A 42 -7.98 18.40 -11.45
C ALA A 42 -9.22 18.50 -10.53
N PRO A 43 -9.03 18.46 -9.21
CA PRO A 43 -10.17 18.58 -8.28
C PRO A 43 -10.95 19.87 -8.51
N LEU A 44 -12.28 19.78 -8.54
CA LEU A 44 -13.14 20.96 -8.59
C LEU A 44 -12.98 21.79 -7.31
N LYS A 45 -13.31 23.08 -7.39
CA LYS A 45 -13.30 23.95 -6.21
C LYS A 45 -14.26 23.38 -5.15
N GLY A 46 -13.72 23.07 -3.96
CA GLY A 46 -14.48 22.48 -2.87
C GLY A 46 -14.59 20.95 -2.90
N GLU A 47 -14.07 20.27 -3.94
CA GLU A 47 -14.03 18.80 -3.97
C GLU A 47 -13.20 18.26 -2.80
N LYS A 48 -13.77 17.29 -2.10
CA LYS A 48 -13.18 16.62 -0.95
C LYS A 48 -12.54 15.30 -1.37
N ARG A 49 -11.65 15.34 -2.38
CA ARG A 49 -10.97 14.14 -2.90
C ARG A 49 -10.17 13.44 -1.81
N VAL A 50 -10.32 12.11 -1.73
CA VAL A 50 -9.57 11.23 -0.84
C VAL A 50 -8.89 10.14 -1.66
N VAL A 51 -7.62 9.86 -1.37
CA VAL A 51 -6.90 8.74 -1.98
C VAL A 51 -6.70 7.65 -0.94
N PHE A 52 -7.08 6.42 -1.29
CA PHE A 52 -6.79 5.20 -0.53
C PHE A 52 -5.57 4.53 -1.13
N MET A 53 -4.44 4.65 -0.44
CA MET A 53 -3.15 4.07 -0.83
C MET A 53 -2.92 2.76 -0.10
N GLY A 54 -2.61 1.68 -0.84
CA GLY A 54 -2.41 0.39 -0.20
C GLY A 54 -2.07 -0.76 -1.15
N ASN A 55 -2.28 -1.97 -0.67
CA ASN A 55 -1.98 -3.23 -1.35
C ASN A 55 -3.25 -3.94 -1.89
N SER A 56 -3.24 -5.30 -1.89
CA SER A 56 -4.38 -6.14 -2.31
C SER A 56 -5.64 -5.88 -1.49
N ILE A 57 -5.52 -5.57 -0.20
CA ILE A 57 -6.67 -5.27 0.66
C ILE A 57 -7.36 -3.99 0.16
N THR A 58 -6.61 -2.95 -0.15
CA THR A 58 -7.16 -1.71 -0.73
C THR A 58 -7.70 -1.92 -2.14
N GLN A 59 -7.02 -2.69 -2.98
CA GLN A 59 -7.49 -3.04 -4.32
C GLN A 59 -8.80 -3.83 -4.25
N GLY A 60 -8.84 -4.91 -3.47
CA GLY A 60 -10.01 -5.77 -3.30
C GLY A 60 -11.21 -5.05 -2.67
N TRP A 61 -10.96 -3.99 -1.90
CA TRP A 61 -12.03 -3.14 -1.38
C TRP A 61 -12.85 -2.49 -2.51
N LYS A 62 -12.16 -1.88 -3.48
CA LYS A 62 -12.82 -1.31 -4.68
C LYS A 62 -13.56 -2.39 -5.47
N ASP A 63 -13.00 -3.59 -5.57
CA ASP A 63 -13.59 -4.69 -6.33
C ASP A 63 -14.85 -5.25 -5.64
N ALA A 64 -14.81 -5.44 -4.31
CA ALA A 64 -15.91 -5.98 -3.52
C ALA A 64 -17.00 -4.95 -3.19
N ARG A 65 -16.63 -3.67 -3.06
CA ARG A 65 -17.51 -2.58 -2.62
C ARG A 65 -17.38 -1.36 -3.55
N PRO A 66 -17.64 -1.48 -4.85
CA PRO A 66 -17.43 -0.40 -5.82
C PRO A 66 -18.24 0.87 -5.50
N GLU A 67 -19.42 0.72 -4.89
CA GLU A 67 -20.30 1.85 -4.57
C GLU A 67 -19.70 2.78 -3.50
N PHE A 68 -18.90 2.24 -2.57
CA PHE A 68 -18.20 3.06 -1.59
C PHE A 68 -17.26 4.09 -2.27
N PHE A 69 -16.61 3.70 -3.35
CA PHE A 69 -15.73 4.59 -4.12
C PHE A 69 -16.49 5.46 -5.11
N LYS A 70 -17.54 4.94 -5.78
CA LYS A 70 -18.31 5.68 -6.79
C LYS A 70 -19.17 6.79 -6.20
N ASN A 71 -19.74 6.56 -5.01
CA ASN A 71 -20.64 7.51 -4.37
C ASN A 71 -19.93 8.62 -3.61
N ASN A 72 -18.60 8.58 -3.57
CA ASN A 72 -17.73 9.54 -2.90
C ASN A 72 -16.61 9.99 -3.83
N PRO A 73 -15.97 11.14 -3.61
CA PRO A 73 -14.80 11.57 -4.35
C PRO A 73 -13.54 10.78 -3.88
N TYR A 74 -13.63 9.45 -3.88
CA TYR A 74 -12.61 8.54 -3.39
C TYR A 74 -11.90 7.84 -4.53
N LEU A 75 -10.58 7.82 -4.48
CA LEU A 75 -9.72 7.17 -5.46
C LEU A 75 -9.00 5.99 -4.80
N CYS A 76 -9.21 4.79 -5.33
CA CYS A 76 -8.46 3.61 -4.95
C CYS A 76 -7.11 3.58 -5.68
N ARG A 77 -6.03 3.46 -4.93
CA ARG A 77 -4.65 3.27 -5.42
C ARG A 77 -4.00 2.06 -4.74
N GLY A 78 -4.80 0.98 -4.60
CA GLY A 78 -4.35 -0.32 -4.13
C GLY A 78 -3.71 -1.14 -5.25
N ILE A 79 -2.58 -1.80 -4.98
CA ILE A 79 -1.94 -2.75 -5.90
C ILE A 79 -1.57 -4.02 -5.13
N GLY A 80 -2.10 -5.16 -5.59
CA GLY A 80 -1.87 -6.46 -4.97
C GLY A 80 -0.40 -6.81 -4.79
N GLY A 81 -0.06 -7.40 -3.64
CA GLY A 81 1.29 -7.87 -3.31
C GLY A 81 2.31 -6.78 -2.96
N GLN A 82 1.98 -5.49 -3.12
CA GLN A 82 2.93 -4.41 -2.90
C GLN A 82 3.34 -4.24 -1.44
N THR A 83 4.61 -3.90 -1.27
CA THR A 83 5.27 -3.52 -0.02
C THR A 83 5.40 -2.00 0.08
N THR A 84 5.72 -1.51 1.27
CA THR A 84 5.83 -0.06 1.55
C THR A 84 6.86 0.66 0.69
N PRO A 85 8.07 0.12 0.37
CA PRO A 85 9.01 0.80 -0.52
C PRO A 85 8.48 0.95 -1.96
N GLN A 86 7.71 -0.02 -2.48
CA GLN A 86 7.07 0.11 -3.78
C GLN A 86 6.01 1.21 -3.78
N MET A 87 5.22 1.31 -2.70
CA MET A 87 4.23 2.37 -2.53
C MET A 87 4.88 3.74 -2.43
N LEU A 88 6.00 3.86 -1.72
CA LEU A 88 6.76 5.11 -1.59
C LEU A 88 7.26 5.60 -2.97
N VAL A 89 7.78 4.72 -3.81
CA VAL A 89 8.23 5.07 -5.17
C VAL A 89 7.11 5.65 -6.03
N ARG A 90 5.91 5.08 -5.98
CA ARG A 90 4.75 5.56 -6.77
C ARG A 90 3.91 6.65 -6.07
N PHE A 91 4.26 7.03 -4.83
CA PHE A 91 3.43 7.91 -4.00
C PHE A 91 3.18 9.28 -4.63
N ARG A 92 4.19 9.84 -5.30
CA ARG A 92 4.05 11.14 -5.95
C ARG A 92 3.02 11.11 -7.09
N GLN A 93 3.09 10.14 -7.98
CA GLN A 93 2.16 10.05 -9.13
C GLN A 93 0.75 9.61 -8.73
N ASP A 94 0.63 8.71 -7.73
CA ASP A 94 -0.63 8.07 -7.36
C ASP A 94 -1.35 8.76 -6.20
N VAL A 95 -0.69 9.71 -5.53
CA VAL A 95 -1.28 10.49 -4.43
C VAL A 95 -1.09 11.97 -4.65
N ILE A 96 0.16 12.46 -4.65
CA ILE A 96 0.44 13.90 -4.62
C ILE A 96 -0.08 14.61 -5.86
N ALA A 97 0.18 14.05 -7.06
CA ALA A 97 -0.26 14.62 -8.33
C ALA A 97 -1.79 14.67 -8.48
N LEU A 98 -2.52 13.84 -7.72
CA LEU A 98 -3.99 13.80 -7.72
C LEU A 98 -4.62 14.88 -6.82
N GLN A 99 -3.82 15.60 -6.06
CA GLN A 99 -4.22 16.72 -5.21
C GLN A 99 -5.37 16.39 -4.23
N PRO A 100 -5.34 15.27 -3.48
CA PRO A 100 -6.39 14.97 -2.53
C PRO A 100 -6.34 15.91 -1.32
N LYS A 101 -7.43 15.97 -0.58
CA LYS A 101 -7.49 16.63 0.75
C LYS A 101 -7.00 15.68 1.85
N VAL A 102 -7.25 14.37 1.67
CA VAL A 102 -6.88 13.31 2.64
C VAL A 102 -6.25 12.15 1.88
N VAL A 103 -5.23 11.55 2.46
CA VAL A 103 -4.75 10.23 2.08
C VAL A 103 -4.93 9.25 3.24
N VAL A 104 -5.52 8.09 2.92
CA VAL A 104 -5.66 6.93 3.84
C VAL A 104 -4.65 5.88 3.41
N ILE A 105 -3.70 5.54 4.28
CA ILE A 105 -2.60 4.61 3.98
C ILE A 105 -2.77 3.33 4.80
N LEU A 106 -2.93 2.20 4.10
CA LEU A 106 -3.01 0.86 4.69
C LEU A 106 -1.95 -0.04 4.06
N ALA A 107 -0.86 -0.29 4.77
CA ALA A 107 0.28 -1.05 4.27
C ALA A 107 1.10 -1.69 5.40
N GLY A 108 1.96 -2.67 5.06
CA GLY A 108 2.90 -3.33 5.98
C GLY A 108 2.79 -4.85 6.01
N THR A 109 1.62 -5.43 5.70
CA THR A 109 1.43 -6.90 5.75
C THR A 109 2.35 -7.64 4.77
N ASN A 110 2.50 -7.13 3.54
CA ASN A 110 3.36 -7.75 2.52
C ASN A 110 4.85 -7.57 2.81
N ASP A 111 5.22 -6.52 3.52
CA ASP A 111 6.58 -6.30 4.03
C ASP A 111 6.93 -7.37 5.08
N ILE A 112 6.02 -7.59 6.06
CA ILE A 112 6.15 -8.66 7.07
C ILE A 112 6.23 -10.03 6.38
N ALA A 113 5.44 -10.27 5.32
CA ALA A 113 5.50 -11.48 4.51
C ALA A 113 6.80 -11.58 3.70
N GLY A 114 7.57 -10.49 3.57
CA GLY A 114 8.84 -10.45 2.82
C GLY A 114 8.65 -10.60 1.31
N ASN A 115 7.59 -10.01 0.74
CA ASN A 115 7.26 -10.11 -0.69
C ASN A 115 8.35 -9.50 -1.59
N THR A 116 9.09 -8.51 -1.11
CA THR A 116 10.22 -7.88 -1.82
C THR A 116 11.55 -8.10 -1.12
N GLY A 117 11.64 -9.11 -0.26
CA GLY A 117 12.80 -9.40 0.56
C GLY A 117 12.56 -9.16 2.05
N PRO A 118 13.56 -9.43 2.90
CA PRO A 118 13.45 -9.21 4.34
C PRO A 118 13.24 -7.73 4.69
N SER A 119 12.33 -7.46 5.63
CA SER A 119 12.08 -6.12 6.16
C SER A 119 11.99 -6.17 7.67
N THR A 120 12.59 -5.18 8.35
CA THR A 120 12.34 -4.96 9.78
C THR A 120 11.10 -4.09 9.98
N LEU A 121 10.55 -4.06 11.20
CA LEU A 121 9.40 -3.21 11.51
C LEU A 121 9.74 -1.72 11.40
N GLU A 122 10.98 -1.36 11.73
CA GLU A 122 11.52 -0.01 11.59
C GLU A 122 11.56 0.42 10.13
N MET A 123 12.04 -0.42 9.21
CA MET A 123 12.05 -0.14 7.78
C MET A 123 10.64 0.08 7.23
N ILE A 124 9.65 -0.68 7.71
CA ILE A 124 8.26 -0.49 7.32
C ILE A 124 7.74 0.85 7.83
N LEU A 125 7.99 1.17 9.11
CA LEU A 125 7.62 2.45 9.68
C LEU A 125 8.29 3.62 8.98
N ASP A 126 9.57 3.53 8.61
CA ASP A 126 10.30 4.57 7.89
C ASP A 126 9.66 4.90 6.53
N ASN A 127 9.23 3.88 5.79
CA ASN A 127 8.51 4.08 4.52
C ASN A 127 7.14 4.72 4.73
N LEU A 128 6.38 4.28 5.75
CA LEU A 128 5.09 4.88 6.11
C LEU A 128 5.26 6.33 6.55
N SER A 129 6.27 6.59 7.37
CA SER A 129 6.64 7.94 7.83
C SER A 129 7.00 8.86 6.67
N SER A 130 7.81 8.38 5.73
CA SER A 130 8.20 9.12 4.53
C SER A 130 6.98 9.49 3.69
N MET A 131 6.04 8.55 3.46
CA MET A 131 4.79 8.84 2.73
C MET A 131 3.95 9.87 3.48
N ALA A 132 3.83 9.76 4.79
CA ALA A 132 3.07 10.69 5.62
C ALA A 132 3.67 12.11 5.60
N GLU A 133 5.00 12.22 5.71
CA GLU A 133 5.72 13.50 5.68
C GLU A 133 5.64 14.16 4.29
N ILE A 134 5.75 13.38 3.22
CA ILE A 134 5.56 13.88 1.84
C ILE A 134 4.11 14.39 1.66
N ALA A 135 3.11 13.67 2.14
CA ALA A 135 1.71 14.12 2.08
C ALA A 135 1.51 15.43 2.87
N ASN A 136 2.00 15.49 4.10
CA ASN A 136 1.88 16.66 4.96
C ASN A 136 2.58 17.91 4.37
N ALA A 137 3.77 17.75 3.79
CA ALA A 137 4.49 18.80 3.08
C ALA A 137 3.69 19.37 1.88
N ASN A 138 2.80 18.55 1.30
CA ASN A 138 1.88 18.95 0.24
C ASN A 138 0.47 19.35 0.77
N LYS A 139 0.33 19.60 2.08
CA LYS A 139 -0.92 20.01 2.73
C LYS A 139 -2.06 19.01 2.61
N ILE A 140 -1.72 17.73 2.47
CA ILE A 140 -2.66 16.60 2.44
C ILE A 140 -2.77 16.06 3.87
N LYS A 141 -3.98 15.94 4.40
CA LYS A 141 -4.21 15.31 5.71
C LYS A 141 -3.92 13.82 5.64
N VAL A 142 -3.28 13.30 6.68
CA VAL A 142 -2.80 11.91 6.72
C VAL A 142 -3.62 11.09 7.70
N VAL A 143 -4.12 9.95 7.22
CA VAL A 143 -4.68 8.88 8.04
C VAL A 143 -3.79 7.64 7.83
N LEU A 144 -3.06 7.24 8.87
CA LEU A 144 -2.34 5.97 8.89
C LEU A 144 -3.21 4.92 9.56
N CYS A 145 -3.46 3.82 8.85
CA CYS A 145 -4.23 2.70 9.38
C CYS A 145 -3.32 1.69 10.08
N SER A 146 -3.84 1.04 11.11
CA SER A 146 -3.24 -0.19 11.60
C SER A 146 -3.23 -1.23 10.48
N VAL A 147 -2.20 -2.06 10.41
CA VAL A 147 -2.20 -3.29 9.62
C VAL A 147 -3.27 -4.22 10.19
N LEU A 148 -4.07 -4.82 9.31
CA LEU A 148 -5.14 -5.73 9.71
C LEU A 148 -4.59 -6.97 10.41
N PRO A 149 -5.36 -7.60 11.31
CA PRO A 149 -4.92 -8.82 11.97
C PRO A 149 -4.72 -9.96 10.97
N ALA A 150 -3.69 -10.77 11.20
CA ALA A 150 -3.45 -12.03 10.48
C ALA A 150 -2.70 -12.97 11.42
N PHE A 151 -3.20 -14.21 11.59
CA PHE A 151 -2.54 -15.18 12.44
C PHE A 151 -1.30 -15.77 11.77
N ASP A 152 -1.40 -16.10 10.47
CA ASP A 152 -0.31 -16.54 9.62
C ASP A 152 -0.66 -16.22 8.15
N TYR A 153 0.31 -16.27 7.24
CA TYR A 153 0.07 -16.02 5.82
C TYR A 153 -0.13 -17.33 5.06
N PRO A 154 -1.25 -17.51 4.31
CA PRO A 154 -1.50 -18.74 3.56
C PRO A 154 -0.44 -19.04 2.49
N TRP A 155 0.15 -17.98 1.90
CA TRP A 155 1.20 -18.11 0.86
C TRP A 155 2.63 -18.15 1.40
N LYS A 156 2.85 -17.84 2.69
CA LYS A 156 4.20 -17.82 3.28
C LYS A 156 4.15 -18.04 4.78
N LYS A 157 4.09 -19.30 5.16
CA LYS A 157 4.00 -19.74 6.55
C LYS A 157 5.22 -19.36 7.39
N GLY A 158 5.02 -19.16 8.69
CA GLY A 158 6.09 -18.96 9.66
C GLY A 158 6.69 -17.55 9.68
N MET A 159 6.03 -16.57 9.05
CA MET A 159 6.46 -15.17 9.10
C MET A 159 6.03 -14.45 10.38
N GLU A 160 5.26 -15.11 11.25
CA GLU A 160 4.80 -14.64 12.56
C GLU A 160 4.05 -13.30 12.52
N PRO A 161 3.09 -13.09 11.59
CA PRO A 161 2.37 -11.83 11.53
C PRO A 161 1.57 -11.56 12.80
N ASN A 162 1.04 -12.58 13.46
CA ASN A 162 0.33 -12.49 14.73
C ASN A 162 1.17 -11.87 15.89
N ILE A 163 2.49 -11.90 15.77
CA ILE A 163 3.43 -11.27 16.71
C ILE A 163 3.90 -9.91 16.18
N LYS A 164 4.20 -9.83 14.89
CA LYS A 164 4.82 -8.65 14.26
C LYS A 164 3.83 -7.52 14.01
N ILE A 165 2.59 -7.84 13.59
CA ILE A 165 1.56 -6.82 13.31
C ILE A 165 1.22 -5.99 14.56
N PRO A 166 0.92 -6.57 15.73
CA PRO A 166 0.67 -5.76 16.92
C PRO A 166 1.82 -4.82 17.29
N LYS A 167 3.07 -5.28 17.14
CA LYS A 167 4.26 -4.44 17.39
C LYS A 167 4.35 -3.28 16.40
N LEU A 168 4.19 -3.56 15.11
CA LEU A 168 4.19 -2.51 14.08
C LEU A 168 3.06 -1.51 14.29
N ASN A 169 1.86 -1.97 14.64
CA ASN A 169 0.72 -1.11 14.92
C ASN A 169 0.94 -0.19 16.12
N ALA A 170 1.63 -0.68 17.16
CA ALA A 170 2.03 0.16 18.28
C ALA A 170 3.00 1.28 17.84
N MET A 171 4.00 0.94 17.02
CA MET A 171 4.95 1.91 16.45
C MET A 171 4.26 2.96 15.57
N ILE A 172 3.33 2.55 14.68
CA ILE A 172 2.55 3.46 13.83
C ILE A 172 1.70 4.40 14.70
N LYS A 173 1.05 3.88 15.73
CA LYS A 173 0.22 4.65 16.65
C LYS A 173 1.05 5.72 17.39
N GLU A 174 2.19 5.35 17.92
CA GLU A 174 3.13 6.27 18.60
C GLU A 174 3.62 7.36 17.64
N TYR A 175 4.01 6.98 16.42
CA TYR A 175 4.41 7.93 15.40
C TYR A 175 3.29 8.93 15.06
N CYS A 176 2.05 8.46 14.89
CA CYS A 176 0.91 9.33 14.65
C CYS A 176 0.67 10.31 15.80
N GLN A 177 0.77 9.85 17.05
CA GLN A 177 0.63 10.70 18.24
C GLN A 177 1.71 11.79 18.29
N THR A 178 2.95 11.42 18.02
CA THR A 178 4.10 12.34 18.04
C THR A 178 4.00 13.42 16.95
N LYS A 179 3.51 13.04 15.76
CA LYS A 179 3.43 13.93 14.58
C LYS A 179 2.07 14.64 14.44
N GLY A 180 1.08 14.29 15.24
CA GLY A 180 -0.27 14.83 15.13
C GLY A 180 -1.05 14.31 13.91
N TYR A 181 -0.68 13.11 13.40
CA TYR A 181 -1.43 12.43 12.35
C TYR A 181 -2.58 11.60 12.93
N ILE A 182 -3.54 11.26 12.09
CA ILE A 182 -4.68 10.44 12.50
C ILE A 182 -4.28 8.97 12.40
N TYR A 183 -4.41 8.23 13.51
CA TYR A 183 -4.31 6.78 13.54
C TYR A 183 -5.70 6.16 13.46
N LEU A 184 -5.94 5.24 12.53
CA LEU A 184 -7.18 4.49 12.39
C LEU A 184 -6.97 3.02 12.74
N ASP A 185 -7.58 2.59 13.84
CA ASP A 185 -7.36 1.27 14.42
C ASP A 185 -8.35 0.21 13.90
N TYR A 186 -8.12 -0.28 12.69
CA TYR A 186 -8.86 -1.43 12.15
C TYR A 186 -8.54 -2.73 12.90
N PHE A 187 -7.28 -2.87 13.37
CA PHE A 187 -6.81 -4.11 14.01
C PHE A 187 -7.71 -4.49 15.18
N SER A 188 -7.96 -3.57 16.10
CA SER A 188 -8.76 -3.85 17.30
C SER A 188 -10.20 -4.24 17.00
N ALA A 189 -10.79 -3.69 15.92
CA ALA A 189 -12.16 -3.98 15.52
C ALA A 189 -12.31 -5.31 14.75
N MET A 190 -11.23 -5.81 14.17
CA MET A 190 -11.27 -6.99 13.28
C MET A 190 -10.53 -8.21 13.86
N ASN A 191 -9.94 -8.09 15.07
CA ASN A 191 -9.17 -9.12 15.74
C ASN A 191 -10.09 -10.17 16.42
N ASP A 192 -9.79 -11.44 16.20
CA ASP A 192 -10.48 -12.60 16.79
C ASP A 192 -10.11 -12.88 18.26
N GLY A 193 -9.23 -12.09 18.85
CA GLY A 193 -8.68 -12.28 20.20
C GLY A 193 -7.36 -13.05 20.23
N ASN A 194 -6.94 -13.66 19.10
CA ASN A 194 -5.66 -14.38 18.96
C ASN A 194 -4.74 -13.74 17.91
N ASN A 195 -4.95 -12.44 17.62
CA ASN A 195 -4.24 -11.69 16.57
C ASN A 195 -4.48 -12.22 15.15
N GLY A 196 -5.48 -13.07 14.95
CA GLY A 196 -6.05 -13.43 13.66
C GLY A 196 -7.23 -12.53 13.30
N MET A 197 -7.66 -12.57 12.06
CA MET A 197 -8.86 -11.85 11.64
C MET A 197 -10.11 -12.68 11.96
N ILE A 198 -11.17 -12.02 12.46
CA ILE A 198 -12.49 -12.63 12.67
C ILE A 198 -12.89 -13.36 11.39
N ALA A 199 -13.26 -14.63 11.50
CA ALA A 199 -13.50 -15.54 10.36
C ALA A 199 -14.55 -15.00 9.36
N GLU A 200 -15.55 -14.28 9.82
CA GLU A 200 -16.58 -13.68 8.97
C GLU A 200 -16.06 -12.53 8.11
N TYR A 201 -14.97 -11.86 8.54
CA TYR A 201 -14.39 -10.70 7.88
C TYR A 201 -13.30 -11.04 6.87
N THR A 202 -12.91 -12.32 6.77
CA THR A 202 -11.84 -12.75 5.88
C THR A 202 -12.18 -14.02 5.12
N SER A 203 -11.63 -14.18 3.93
CA SER A 203 -11.74 -15.38 3.11
C SER A 203 -10.57 -16.36 3.29
N ASP A 204 -9.42 -15.87 3.71
CA ASP A 204 -8.17 -16.65 3.77
C ASP A 204 -7.30 -16.34 5.02
N GLY A 205 -7.84 -15.57 5.96
CA GLY A 205 -7.13 -15.10 7.15
C GLY A 205 -6.41 -13.75 6.97
N VAL A 206 -6.45 -13.15 5.76
CA VAL A 206 -5.76 -11.89 5.42
C VAL A 206 -6.62 -10.93 4.59
N HIS A 207 -7.26 -11.44 3.53
CA HIS A 207 -8.07 -10.62 2.62
C HIS A 207 -9.51 -10.54 3.09
N CYS A 208 -10.08 -9.33 3.03
CA CYS A 208 -11.41 -9.08 3.56
C CYS A 208 -12.52 -9.63 2.66
N THR A 209 -13.57 -10.14 3.29
CA THR A 209 -14.89 -10.34 2.67
C THR A 209 -15.61 -9.00 2.50
N ALA A 210 -16.75 -8.99 1.79
CA ALA A 210 -17.60 -7.80 1.72
C ALA A 210 -17.98 -7.29 3.12
N LYS A 211 -18.25 -8.18 4.07
CA LYS A 211 -18.57 -7.83 5.45
C LYS A 211 -17.38 -7.23 6.20
N GLY A 212 -16.16 -7.74 5.98
CA GLY A 212 -14.95 -7.13 6.51
C GLY A 212 -14.76 -5.69 6.00
N TYR A 213 -15.02 -5.46 4.71
CA TYR A 213 -14.98 -4.11 4.16
C TYR A 213 -16.09 -3.20 4.69
N GLU A 214 -17.29 -3.69 4.98
CA GLU A 214 -18.34 -2.90 5.64
C GLU A 214 -17.91 -2.38 7.00
N VAL A 215 -17.22 -3.18 7.78
CA VAL A 215 -16.61 -2.73 9.06
C VAL A 215 -15.58 -1.64 8.79
N MET A 216 -14.70 -1.81 7.81
CA MET A 216 -13.69 -0.79 7.46
C MET A 216 -14.34 0.52 6.99
N GLU A 217 -15.41 0.45 6.20
CA GLU A 217 -16.19 1.62 5.73
C GLU A 217 -16.78 2.40 6.91
N ALA A 218 -17.45 1.70 7.82
CA ALA A 218 -18.07 2.30 9.01
C ALA A 218 -17.04 3.01 9.91
N MET A 219 -15.79 2.51 9.93
CA MET A 219 -14.72 3.11 10.73
C MET A 219 -14.04 4.28 10.03
N VAL A 220 -13.76 4.18 8.73
CA VAL A 220 -12.97 5.20 8.02
C VAL A 220 -13.80 6.43 7.69
N GLN A 221 -15.08 6.29 7.43
CA GLN A 221 -15.95 7.40 6.99
C GLN A 221 -15.98 8.54 8.00
N PRO A 222 -16.28 8.36 9.31
CA PRO A 222 -16.27 9.44 10.30
C PRO A 222 -14.86 10.03 10.48
N VAL A 223 -13.79 9.24 10.28
CA VAL A 223 -12.41 9.74 10.36
C VAL A 223 -12.10 10.68 9.20
N ILE A 224 -12.49 10.31 7.97
CA ILE A 224 -12.35 11.18 6.79
C ILE A 224 -13.15 12.47 6.96
N GLU A 225 -14.41 12.37 7.40
CA GLU A 225 -15.27 13.54 7.63
C GLU A 225 -14.65 14.51 8.65
N LYS A 226 -14.05 13.98 9.72
CA LYS A 226 -13.31 14.77 10.71
C LYS A 226 -12.06 15.42 10.11
N ALA A 227 -11.31 14.69 9.30
CA ALA A 227 -10.09 15.19 8.66
C ALA A 227 -10.39 16.30 7.62
N LEU A 228 -11.59 16.32 7.05
CA LEU A 228 -12.05 17.27 6.03
C LEU A 228 -12.65 18.57 6.60
N LYS A 229 -12.82 18.67 7.91
CA LYS A 229 -13.19 19.90 8.64
C LYS A 229 -11.97 20.75 8.91
#